data_083988516aef1b38e7b2decceb083ac3
#
_entry.id   083988516aef1b38e7b2decceb083ac3
#
_cell.length_a   1.000
_cell.length_b   1.000
_cell.length_c   1.000
_cell.angle_alpha   90.00
_cell.angle_beta   90.00
_cell.angle_gamma   90.00
#
_symmetry.space_group_name_H-M   'P 1'
#
loop_
_entity.id
_entity.type
_entity.pdbx_description
1 polymer ?
#
loop_
_entity_poly.entity_id
_entity_poly.type
_entity_poly.pdbx_seq_one_letter_code
_entity_poly.pdbx_strand_id
1 'polypeptide(L)'
;MTTLHLRGSRRKLITGAGAVGAGAIAVFALDACSADGSGMGGEDAAAQTADVLSLKDFDSAADIWDAMLDGNQRWADGGAVHPDTDVALRESLAEGQEPRAAVFTCVDSRVAPEFVFDTGIGDLMVTRTAGNVYDPLVSESVSYGPAALEAPLLVVLGHQKCGAVTAAHEALLAAEEGTELEEHEYALPETVEALRAAYEASKGESGDPVDAMIKANVLLTVQALKEHPNLAELVADGELTVVGGVYSLETGLVTEVA
;
A
#
# COMPACT_ATOMS: atom_id res chain seq x y z
N MET A 1 -2.20 14.37 41.06
CA MET A 1 -0.81 13.88 40.87
C MET A 1 -0.89 12.37 40.87
N THR A 2 -1.01 11.77 39.71
CA THR A 2 -1.11 10.31 39.55
C THR A 2 0.10 9.87 38.74
N THR A 3 0.97 9.12 39.39
CA THR A 3 2.28 8.64 38.86
C THR A 3 2.04 7.47 37.91
N LEU A 4 2.41 7.67 36.63
CA LEU A 4 2.35 6.63 35.61
C LEU A 4 3.54 5.67 35.79
N HIS A 5 3.28 4.41 36.12
CA HIS A 5 4.30 3.37 36.19
C HIS A 5 4.48 2.72 34.81
N LEU A 6 5.57 3.05 34.14
CA LEU A 6 6.03 2.35 32.96
C LEU A 6 6.63 0.99 33.36
N ARG A 7 5.97 -0.12 33.00
CA ARG A 7 6.53 -1.47 33.10
C ARG A 7 7.48 -1.71 31.94
N GLY A 8 8.78 -1.72 32.21
CA GLY A 8 9.82 -2.07 31.25
C GLY A 8 9.82 -3.56 30.93
N SER A 9 9.71 -3.89 29.66
CA SER A 9 9.90 -5.24 29.12
C SER A 9 11.38 -5.64 29.25
N ARG A 10 11.66 -6.70 30.00
CA ARG A 10 13.01 -7.27 30.15
C ARG A 10 13.35 -8.15 28.95
N ARG A 11 14.15 -7.64 28.02
CA ARG A 11 14.85 -8.49 27.04
C ARG A 11 15.87 -9.35 27.77
N LYS A 12 15.71 -10.67 27.73
CA LYS A 12 16.70 -11.62 28.20
C LYS A 12 17.89 -11.64 27.23
N LEU A 13 19.03 -11.12 27.66
CA LEU A 13 20.33 -11.37 27.03
C LEU A 13 20.76 -12.81 27.34
N ILE A 14 20.88 -13.65 26.32
CA ILE A 14 21.53 -14.96 26.42
C ILE A 14 23.02 -14.72 26.14
N THR A 15 23.81 -14.74 27.21
CA THR A 15 25.28 -14.84 27.13
C THR A 15 25.67 -16.32 27.05
N GLY A 16 26.01 -16.80 25.86
CA GLY A 16 26.62 -18.08 25.62
C GLY A 16 28.15 -17.96 25.63
N ALA A 17 28.82 -18.55 26.61
CA ALA A 17 30.28 -18.67 26.63
C ALA A 17 30.71 -19.74 25.62
N GLY A 18 31.50 -19.34 24.60
CA GLY A 18 32.08 -20.27 23.63
C GLY A 18 33.39 -20.86 24.09
N ALA A 19 33.48 -22.18 24.02
CA ALA A 19 34.73 -22.93 24.19
C ALA A 19 35.50 -22.96 22.83
N VAL A 20 36.78 -22.62 22.90
CA VAL A 20 37.70 -22.69 21.76
C VAL A 20 38.10 -24.18 21.58
N GLY A 21 37.73 -24.78 20.45
CA GLY A 21 38.21 -26.07 19.99
C GLY A 21 38.99 -25.91 18.68
N ALA A 22 40.30 -26.17 18.76
CA ALA A 22 41.15 -26.27 17.57
C ALA A 22 40.84 -27.59 16.85
N GLY A 23 40.39 -27.54 15.59
CA GLY A 23 40.11 -28.66 14.73
C GLY A 23 40.64 -28.47 13.31
N ALA A 24 41.43 -29.40 12.87
CA ALA A 24 42.25 -29.48 11.67
C ALA A 24 41.47 -29.14 10.37
N ILE A 25 42.14 -28.40 9.50
CA ILE A 25 41.72 -28.12 8.11
C ILE A 25 41.97 -29.38 7.25
N ALA A 26 40.91 -30.07 6.87
CA ALA A 26 40.95 -31.07 5.83
C ALA A 26 40.62 -30.41 4.48
N VAL A 27 41.63 -30.31 3.60
CA VAL A 27 41.47 -29.88 2.21
C VAL A 27 40.90 -31.07 1.45
N PHE A 28 39.64 -31.02 1.06
CA PHE A 28 39.07 -31.90 0.05
C PHE A 28 39.21 -31.25 -1.31
N ALA A 29 40.04 -31.85 -2.13
CA ALA A 29 40.06 -31.60 -3.56
C ALA A 29 38.75 -32.14 -4.17
N LEU A 30 37.94 -31.25 -4.74
CA LEU A 30 36.78 -31.63 -5.53
C LEU A 30 37.23 -31.83 -6.97
N ASP A 31 37.21 -33.07 -7.41
CA ASP A 31 37.31 -33.48 -8.81
C ASP A 31 36.20 -32.84 -9.63
N ALA A 32 36.58 -32.20 -10.71
CA ALA A 32 35.67 -31.65 -11.71
C ALA A 32 35.04 -32.80 -12.51
N CYS A 33 33.83 -33.20 -12.19
CA CYS A 33 32.99 -33.93 -13.12
C CYS A 33 32.33 -32.96 -14.08
N SER A 34 32.81 -32.99 -15.32
CA SER A 34 32.11 -32.42 -16.47
C SER A 34 30.83 -33.21 -16.69
N ALA A 35 29.69 -32.60 -16.40
CA ALA A 35 28.39 -33.06 -16.86
C ALA A 35 27.88 -32.06 -17.89
N ASP A 36 27.80 -32.49 -19.13
CA ASP A 36 27.02 -31.85 -20.18
C ASP A 36 25.57 -31.74 -19.69
N GLY A 37 25.14 -30.53 -19.27
CA GLY A 37 23.80 -30.18 -18.96
C GLY A 37 23.37 -29.03 -19.86
N SER A 38 22.59 -29.35 -20.86
CA SER A 38 21.88 -28.43 -21.73
C SER A 38 21.21 -27.33 -20.87
N GLY A 39 21.74 -26.12 -20.95
CA GLY A 39 21.18 -24.95 -20.35
C GLY A 39 19.83 -24.61 -20.97
N MET A 40 18.77 -24.73 -20.19
CA MET A 40 17.52 -24.09 -20.52
C MET A 40 17.36 -22.82 -19.66
N GLY A 41 17.24 -21.67 -20.34
CA GLY A 41 16.48 -20.56 -19.86
C GLY A 41 17.17 -19.61 -18.89
N GLY A 42 18.20 -18.91 -19.32
CA GLY A 42 18.73 -17.75 -18.60
C GLY A 42 18.69 -16.44 -19.41
N GLU A 43 18.17 -16.47 -20.63
CA GLU A 43 18.22 -15.31 -21.55
C GLU A 43 16.89 -14.55 -21.65
N ASP A 44 15.76 -15.11 -21.19
CA ASP A 44 14.45 -14.45 -21.34
C ASP A 44 14.11 -13.45 -20.22
N ALA A 45 14.77 -13.52 -19.07
CA ALA A 45 14.49 -12.58 -17.96
C ALA A 45 15.15 -11.20 -18.15
N ALA A 46 16.24 -11.13 -18.91
CA ALA A 46 16.93 -9.85 -19.17
C ALA A 46 16.35 -9.07 -20.36
N ALA A 47 15.53 -9.70 -21.18
CA ALA A 47 14.95 -9.07 -22.38
C ALA A 47 13.64 -8.34 -22.13
N GLN A 48 12.99 -8.52 -20.95
CA GLN A 48 11.70 -7.89 -20.63
C GLN A 48 11.82 -6.55 -19.90
N THR A 49 13.02 -6.17 -19.45
CA THR A 49 13.23 -4.92 -18.69
C THR A 49 13.45 -3.68 -19.60
N ALA A 50 13.52 -3.84 -20.91
CA ALA A 50 13.94 -2.76 -21.81
C ALA A 50 12.85 -1.77 -22.21
N ASP A 51 11.57 -2.03 -21.91
CA ASP A 51 10.43 -1.21 -22.38
C ASP A 51 9.41 -0.81 -21.28
N VAL A 52 9.73 -0.95 -19.99
CA VAL A 52 8.83 -0.43 -18.95
C VAL A 52 9.12 1.04 -18.76
N LEU A 53 8.16 1.87 -19.17
CA LEU A 53 8.23 3.32 -19.01
C LEU A 53 8.08 3.70 -17.53
N SER A 54 8.88 4.68 -17.10
CA SER A 54 8.71 5.33 -15.79
C SER A 54 7.40 6.12 -15.77
N LEU A 55 6.76 6.26 -14.62
CA LEU A 55 5.59 7.15 -14.49
C LEU A 55 5.92 8.58 -14.90
N LYS A 56 7.20 8.97 -14.86
CA LYS A 56 7.69 10.30 -15.29
C LYS A 56 7.57 10.55 -16.80
N ASP A 57 7.39 9.50 -17.59
CA ASP A 57 7.20 9.60 -19.05
C ASP A 57 5.77 9.99 -19.44
N PHE A 58 4.85 10.09 -18.48
CA PHE A 58 3.45 10.41 -18.70
C PHE A 58 3.07 11.76 -18.07
N ASP A 59 2.30 12.57 -18.79
CA ASP A 59 1.89 13.90 -18.35
C ASP A 59 0.42 13.95 -17.88
N SER A 60 -0.45 13.12 -18.46
CA SER A 60 -1.85 13.12 -18.07
C SER A 60 -2.16 12.16 -16.93
N ALA A 61 -3.10 12.53 -16.06
CA ALA A 61 -3.56 11.66 -14.99
C ALA A 61 -4.11 10.32 -15.52
N ALA A 62 -4.74 10.32 -16.69
CA ALA A 62 -5.28 9.11 -17.31
C ALA A 62 -4.16 8.16 -17.75
N ASP A 63 -3.14 8.66 -18.44
CA ASP A 63 -2.01 7.84 -18.87
C ASP A 63 -1.21 7.31 -17.68
N ILE A 64 -1.06 8.12 -16.60
CA ILE A 64 -0.42 7.69 -15.36
C ILE A 64 -1.23 6.56 -14.71
N TRP A 65 -2.56 6.68 -14.65
CA TRP A 65 -3.41 5.64 -14.08
C TRP A 65 -3.35 4.35 -14.90
N ASP A 66 -3.41 4.44 -16.22
CA ASP A 66 -3.26 3.29 -17.11
C ASP A 66 -1.89 2.60 -16.91
N ALA A 67 -0.79 3.38 -16.82
CA ALA A 67 0.54 2.85 -16.56
C ALA A 67 0.66 2.17 -15.17
N MET A 68 -0.01 2.71 -14.14
CA MET A 68 -0.10 2.08 -12.82
C MET A 68 -0.87 0.76 -12.88
N LEU A 69 -1.97 0.68 -13.64
CA LEU A 69 -2.72 -0.56 -13.84
C LEU A 69 -1.93 -1.60 -14.64
N ASP A 70 -1.16 -1.18 -15.64
CA ASP A 70 -0.23 -2.07 -16.35
C ASP A 70 0.86 -2.61 -15.40
N GLY A 71 1.38 -1.77 -14.51
CA GLY A 71 2.28 -2.19 -13.43
C GLY A 71 1.63 -3.18 -12.47
N ASN A 72 0.38 -2.94 -12.10
CA ASN A 72 -0.39 -3.86 -11.27
C ASN A 72 -0.62 -5.21 -11.97
N GLN A 73 -0.86 -5.21 -13.27
CA GLN A 73 -0.97 -6.46 -14.02
C GLN A 73 0.36 -7.23 -14.01
N ARG A 74 1.52 -6.54 -14.18
CA ARG A 74 2.84 -7.20 -14.05
C ARG A 74 3.05 -7.79 -12.65
N TRP A 75 2.66 -7.05 -11.60
CA TRP A 75 2.70 -7.54 -10.22
C TRP A 75 1.85 -8.81 -10.04
N ALA A 76 0.61 -8.80 -10.49
CA ALA A 76 -0.32 -9.93 -10.38
C ALA A 76 0.17 -11.18 -11.13
N ASP A 77 0.82 -11.00 -12.28
CA ASP A 77 1.38 -12.07 -13.12
C ASP A 77 2.76 -12.57 -12.63
N GLY A 78 3.33 -11.95 -11.59
CA GLY A 78 4.67 -12.28 -11.09
C GLY A 78 5.80 -11.82 -11.99
N GLY A 79 5.53 -10.84 -12.86
CA GLY A 79 6.47 -10.24 -13.81
C GLY A 79 6.90 -8.82 -13.43
N ALA A 80 6.77 -8.42 -12.15
CA ALA A 80 7.19 -7.10 -11.68
C ALA A 80 8.68 -6.86 -11.97
N VAL A 81 9.00 -5.66 -12.42
CA VAL A 81 10.36 -5.26 -12.83
C VAL A 81 11.00 -4.26 -11.88
N HIS A 82 10.23 -3.62 -11.02
CA HIS A 82 10.67 -2.62 -10.05
C HIS A 82 11.53 -1.53 -10.70
N PRO A 83 10.95 -0.72 -11.60
CA PRO A 83 11.68 0.37 -12.26
C PRO A 83 12.18 1.38 -11.23
N ASP A 84 13.06 2.27 -11.66
CA ASP A 84 13.48 3.43 -10.87
C ASP A 84 13.97 3.10 -9.44
N THR A 85 14.81 2.06 -9.30
CA THR A 85 15.35 1.61 -8.01
C THR A 85 16.88 1.73 -7.92
N ASP A 86 17.53 2.36 -8.90
CA ASP A 86 18.99 2.48 -8.95
C ASP A 86 19.55 3.58 -8.02
N VAL A 87 20.86 3.49 -7.75
CA VAL A 87 21.55 4.39 -6.82
C VAL A 87 21.63 5.81 -7.39
N ALA A 88 21.82 5.97 -8.70
CA ALA A 88 22.00 7.29 -9.30
C ALA A 88 20.70 8.10 -9.24
N LEU A 89 19.56 7.45 -9.47
CA LEU A 89 18.25 8.07 -9.28
C LEU A 89 18.04 8.48 -7.82
N ARG A 90 18.31 7.59 -6.87
CA ARG A 90 18.19 7.92 -5.43
C ARG A 90 19.02 9.14 -5.04
N GLU A 91 20.24 9.26 -5.58
CA GLU A 91 21.13 10.41 -5.33
C GLU A 91 20.57 11.69 -5.95
N SER A 92 19.99 11.63 -7.15
CA SER A 92 19.38 12.80 -7.81
C SER A 92 18.13 13.30 -7.06
N LEU A 93 17.33 12.39 -6.49
CA LEU A 93 16.14 12.73 -5.70
C LEU A 93 16.45 13.41 -4.36
N ALA A 94 17.71 13.46 -3.92
CA ALA A 94 18.09 14.23 -2.74
C ALA A 94 17.91 15.75 -2.92
N GLU A 95 17.89 16.25 -4.15
CA GLU A 95 17.72 17.66 -4.48
C GLU A 95 16.24 18.09 -4.57
N GLY A 96 15.29 17.12 -4.73
CA GLY A 96 13.87 17.40 -4.85
C GLY A 96 13.06 16.16 -5.21
N GLN A 97 11.75 16.32 -5.23
CA GLN A 97 10.81 15.25 -5.62
C GLN A 97 9.71 15.80 -6.54
N GLU A 98 9.30 14.99 -7.50
CA GLU A 98 8.21 15.27 -8.45
C GLU A 98 7.34 14.00 -8.59
N PRO A 99 6.53 13.66 -7.57
CA PRO A 99 5.70 12.46 -7.61
C PRO A 99 4.62 12.62 -8.70
N ARG A 100 4.40 11.55 -9.46
CA ARG A 100 3.38 11.53 -10.52
C ARG A 100 2.00 11.17 -10.02
N ALA A 101 1.93 10.50 -8.86
CA ALA A 101 0.67 10.23 -8.20
C ALA A 101 0.82 10.31 -6.67
N ALA A 102 -0.29 10.67 -6.01
CA ALA A 102 -0.48 10.44 -4.58
C ALA A 102 -1.35 9.20 -4.39
N VAL A 103 -1.03 8.37 -3.39
CA VAL A 103 -1.82 7.18 -3.04
C VAL A 103 -2.18 7.23 -1.56
N PHE A 104 -3.48 7.19 -1.27
CA PHE A 104 -4.01 7.05 0.08
C PHE A 104 -4.53 5.63 0.29
N THR A 105 -3.97 4.90 1.25
CA THR A 105 -4.28 3.48 1.46
C THR A 105 -4.18 3.03 2.92
N CYS A 106 -4.39 1.74 3.16
CA CYS A 106 -4.29 1.13 4.48
C CYS A 106 -2.83 0.91 4.92
N VAL A 107 -2.59 0.88 6.26
CA VAL A 107 -1.31 0.49 6.87
C VAL A 107 -1.00 -1.01 6.72
N ASP A 108 -1.90 -1.82 6.17
CA ASP A 108 -1.75 -3.26 6.00
C ASP A 108 -0.44 -3.60 5.28
N SER A 109 0.39 -4.45 5.91
CA SER A 109 1.73 -4.79 5.40
C SER A 109 1.74 -5.52 4.06
N ARG A 110 0.58 -6.06 3.63
CA ARG A 110 0.40 -6.79 2.37
C ARG A 110 0.07 -5.85 1.20
N VAL A 111 -0.14 -4.55 1.49
CA VAL A 111 -0.54 -3.54 0.50
C VAL A 111 0.49 -2.43 0.50
N ALA A 112 1.60 -2.63 -0.21
CA ALA A 112 2.61 -1.61 -0.45
C ALA A 112 2.39 -1.05 -1.86
N PRO A 113 1.94 0.20 -2.03
CA PRO A 113 1.56 0.74 -3.33
C PRO A 113 2.66 0.63 -4.38
N GLU A 114 3.90 0.87 -4.00
CA GLU A 114 5.04 0.81 -4.90
C GLU A 114 5.22 -0.61 -5.51
N PHE A 115 4.92 -1.66 -4.72
CA PHE A 115 4.93 -3.04 -5.22
C PHE A 115 3.65 -3.37 -5.99
N VAL A 116 2.47 -2.96 -5.46
CA VAL A 116 1.17 -3.23 -6.10
C VAL A 116 1.09 -2.65 -7.50
N PHE A 117 1.69 -1.47 -7.72
CA PHE A 117 1.69 -0.79 -9.01
C PHE A 117 3.02 -0.92 -9.76
N ASP A 118 3.98 -1.72 -9.25
CA ASP A 118 5.29 -1.95 -9.87
C ASP A 118 5.98 -0.64 -10.27
N THR A 119 6.06 0.31 -9.32
CA THR A 119 6.67 1.63 -9.49
C THR A 119 7.96 1.76 -8.69
N GLY A 120 8.70 2.84 -8.89
CA GLY A 120 9.98 3.11 -8.26
C GLY A 120 9.96 4.22 -7.20
N ILE A 121 11.15 4.58 -6.74
CA ILE A 121 11.31 5.66 -5.76
C ILE A 121 11.04 7.02 -6.41
N GLY A 122 10.28 7.87 -5.70
CA GLY A 122 9.94 9.22 -6.16
C GLY A 122 8.73 9.28 -7.09
N ASP A 123 8.16 8.14 -7.53
CA ASP A 123 6.99 8.09 -8.39
C ASP A 123 5.69 8.36 -7.62
N LEU A 124 5.59 7.82 -6.41
CA LEU A 124 4.39 7.90 -5.58
C LEU A 124 4.65 8.67 -4.28
N MET A 125 3.68 9.50 -3.90
CA MET A 125 3.57 10.01 -2.54
C MET A 125 2.51 9.21 -1.79
N VAL A 126 2.92 8.42 -0.77
CA VAL A 126 2.04 7.46 -0.12
C VAL A 126 1.66 7.92 1.28
N THR A 127 0.35 8.04 1.56
CA THR A 127 -0.24 8.25 2.89
C THR A 127 -1.01 7.01 3.32
N ARG A 128 -0.85 6.58 4.59
CA ARG A 128 -1.43 5.33 5.07
C ARG A 128 -2.04 5.48 6.47
N THR A 129 -3.26 4.96 6.64
CA THR A 129 -3.94 4.86 7.94
C THR A 129 -4.59 3.50 8.12
N ALA A 130 -4.94 3.10 9.35
CA ALA A 130 -5.70 1.87 9.56
C ALA A 130 -7.07 1.97 8.85
N GLY A 131 -7.36 0.98 7.97
CA GLY A 131 -8.59 0.97 7.19
C GLY A 131 -8.73 2.14 6.19
N ASN A 132 -7.63 2.76 5.80
CA ASN A 132 -7.61 4.01 5.01
C ASN A 132 -8.68 5.02 5.46
N VAL A 133 -8.77 5.20 6.78
CA VAL A 133 -9.65 6.20 7.40
C VAL A 133 -9.14 7.60 7.07
N TYR A 134 -10.01 8.39 6.48
CA TYR A 134 -9.76 9.77 6.11
C TYR A 134 -10.32 10.70 7.20
N ASP A 135 -9.46 11.47 7.82
CA ASP A 135 -9.81 12.43 8.88
C ASP A 135 -9.12 13.80 8.63
N PRO A 136 -9.48 14.85 9.38
CA PRO A 136 -8.91 16.19 9.17
C PRO A 136 -7.38 16.28 9.31
N LEU A 137 -6.76 15.46 10.16
CA LEU A 137 -5.30 15.47 10.31
C LEU A 137 -4.60 14.79 9.12
N VAL A 138 -5.19 13.71 8.63
CA VAL A 138 -4.68 12.96 7.48
C VAL A 138 -4.90 13.74 6.18
N SER A 139 -5.97 14.54 6.10
CA SER A 139 -6.34 15.29 4.90
C SER A 139 -5.22 16.21 4.39
N GLU A 140 -4.46 16.82 5.30
CA GLU A 140 -3.31 17.67 4.94
C GLU A 140 -2.20 16.85 4.27
N SER A 141 -1.92 15.63 4.77
CA SER A 141 -0.91 14.73 4.18
C SER A 141 -1.35 14.20 2.82
N VAL A 142 -2.63 13.84 2.68
CA VAL A 142 -3.18 13.30 1.42
C VAL A 142 -3.23 14.38 0.34
N SER A 143 -3.59 15.61 0.71
CA SER A 143 -3.68 16.73 -0.24
C SER A 143 -2.33 17.33 -0.62
N TYR A 144 -1.26 17.06 0.14
CA TYR A 144 0.05 17.69 -0.07
C TYR A 144 0.65 17.40 -1.44
N GLY A 145 0.62 16.15 -1.91
CA GLY A 145 1.12 15.79 -3.24
C GLY A 145 0.46 16.58 -4.36
N PRO A 146 -0.87 16.53 -4.50
CA PRO A 146 -1.57 17.30 -5.52
C PRO A 146 -1.46 18.82 -5.34
N ALA A 147 -1.63 19.33 -4.12
CA ALA A 147 -1.72 20.78 -3.89
C ALA A 147 -0.38 21.51 -3.88
N ALA A 148 0.72 20.83 -3.47
CA ALA A 148 2.02 21.46 -3.30
C ALA A 148 3.11 20.95 -4.27
N LEU A 149 2.92 19.77 -4.84
CA LEU A 149 3.88 19.12 -5.75
C LEU A 149 3.27 18.83 -7.12
N GLU A 150 2.08 19.35 -7.38
CA GLU A 150 1.39 19.28 -8.68
C GLU A 150 1.20 17.83 -9.20
N ALA A 151 1.12 16.84 -8.30
CA ALA A 151 0.83 15.47 -8.69
C ALA A 151 -0.58 15.37 -9.32
N PRO A 152 -0.70 15.02 -10.61
CA PRO A 152 -1.98 15.14 -11.33
C PRO A 152 -2.98 14.02 -11.01
N LEU A 153 -2.54 12.97 -10.30
CA LEU A 153 -3.37 11.81 -9.94
C LEU A 153 -3.37 11.59 -8.42
N LEU A 154 -4.57 11.37 -7.86
CA LEU A 154 -4.76 10.92 -6.48
C LEU A 154 -5.59 9.64 -6.46
N VAL A 155 -5.00 8.57 -5.93
CA VAL A 155 -5.61 7.24 -5.84
C VAL A 155 -6.02 6.95 -4.40
N VAL A 156 -7.28 6.60 -4.17
CA VAL A 156 -7.77 6.01 -2.92
C VAL A 156 -7.80 4.50 -3.09
N LEU A 157 -6.90 3.80 -2.43
CA LEU A 157 -6.73 2.35 -2.58
C LEU A 157 -7.21 1.60 -1.33
N GLY A 158 -8.42 1.02 -1.39
CA GLY A 158 -8.88 0.02 -0.45
C GLY A 158 -8.30 -1.36 -0.76
N HIS A 159 -8.53 -2.33 0.14
CA HIS A 159 -8.07 -3.70 -0.13
C HIS A 159 -8.96 -4.74 0.54
N GLN A 160 -9.05 -5.91 -0.07
CA GLN A 160 -9.75 -7.09 0.45
C GLN A 160 -9.23 -7.49 1.84
N LYS A 161 -10.12 -8.06 2.65
CA LYS A 161 -9.78 -8.63 3.97
C LYS A 161 -9.03 -7.64 4.87
N CYS A 162 -9.46 -6.37 4.85
CA CYS A 162 -8.89 -5.32 5.70
C CYS A 162 -9.28 -5.55 7.16
N GLY A 163 -8.30 -5.86 8.02
CA GLY A 163 -8.55 -6.16 9.42
C GLY A 163 -9.22 -5.00 10.19
N ALA A 164 -8.86 -3.75 9.89
CA ALA A 164 -9.48 -2.60 10.53
C ALA A 164 -10.95 -2.41 10.12
N VAL A 165 -11.29 -2.64 8.84
CA VAL A 165 -12.68 -2.56 8.36
C VAL A 165 -13.49 -3.74 8.89
N THR A 166 -12.91 -4.95 8.96
CA THR A 166 -13.56 -6.12 9.57
C THR A 166 -13.93 -5.84 11.03
N ALA A 167 -12.97 -5.39 11.83
CA ALA A 167 -13.21 -5.05 13.24
C ALA A 167 -14.26 -3.96 13.41
N ALA A 168 -14.25 -2.93 12.54
CA ALA A 168 -15.25 -1.88 12.55
C ALA A 168 -16.64 -2.40 12.17
N HIS A 169 -16.75 -3.25 11.15
CA HIS A 169 -18.01 -3.87 10.75
C HIS A 169 -18.61 -4.69 11.89
N GLU A 170 -17.81 -5.57 12.51
CA GLU A 170 -18.24 -6.40 13.65
C GLU A 170 -18.72 -5.55 14.83
N ALA A 171 -17.97 -4.48 15.17
CA ALA A 171 -18.33 -3.59 16.27
C ALA A 171 -19.64 -2.83 16.01
N LEU A 172 -19.84 -2.34 14.78
CA LEU A 172 -21.04 -1.60 14.40
C LEU A 172 -22.28 -2.51 14.32
N LEU A 173 -22.11 -3.72 13.79
CA LEU A 173 -23.18 -4.74 13.74
C LEU A 173 -23.60 -5.15 15.16
N ALA A 174 -22.65 -5.46 16.04
CA ALA A 174 -22.95 -5.85 17.42
C ALA A 174 -23.69 -4.73 18.19
N ALA A 175 -23.26 -3.47 17.97
CA ALA A 175 -23.94 -2.30 18.57
C ALA A 175 -25.38 -2.16 18.05
N GLU A 176 -25.64 -2.45 16.78
CA GLU A 176 -26.97 -2.41 16.19
C GLU A 176 -27.87 -3.55 16.71
N GLU A 177 -27.32 -4.74 16.91
CA GLU A 177 -28.03 -5.92 17.42
C GLU A 177 -28.16 -5.90 18.97
N GLY A 178 -27.47 -4.99 19.66
CA GLY A 178 -27.44 -4.92 21.13
C GLY A 178 -26.70 -6.10 21.75
N THR A 179 -25.73 -6.67 21.03
CA THR A 179 -24.86 -7.74 21.50
C THR A 179 -23.52 -7.17 22.02
N GLU A 180 -22.90 -7.87 22.96
CA GLU A 180 -21.55 -7.52 23.44
C GLU A 180 -20.51 -8.29 22.62
N LEU A 181 -19.50 -7.56 22.13
CA LEU A 181 -18.30 -8.19 21.57
C LEU A 181 -17.35 -8.60 22.68
N GLU A 182 -16.63 -9.71 22.47
CA GLU A 182 -15.47 -10.02 23.31
C GLU A 182 -14.47 -8.86 23.20
N GLU A 183 -13.89 -8.43 24.35
CA GLU A 183 -12.90 -7.35 24.35
C GLU A 183 -11.70 -7.77 23.47
N HIS A 184 -11.48 -7.07 22.36
CA HIS A 184 -10.25 -7.21 21.60
C HIS A 184 -9.10 -6.59 22.38
N GLU A 185 -7.96 -7.24 22.40
CA GLU A 185 -6.72 -6.77 23.06
C GLU A 185 -6.28 -5.38 22.52
N TYR A 186 -6.70 -5.03 21.30
CA TYR A 186 -6.45 -3.73 20.67
C TYR A 186 -7.75 -3.13 20.13
N ALA A 187 -8.27 -2.16 20.87
CA ALA A 187 -9.48 -1.41 20.47
C ALA A 187 -9.12 -0.27 19.49
N LEU A 188 -10.00 -0.04 18.50
CA LEU A 188 -9.89 1.01 17.50
C LEU A 188 -11.16 1.91 17.48
N PRO A 189 -11.55 2.55 18.59
CA PRO A 189 -12.85 3.22 18.70
C PRO A 189 -12.99 4.39 17.69
N GLU A 190 -11.94 5.15 17.44
CA GLU A 190 -11.95 6.26 16.49
C GLU A 190 -12.06 5.74 15.03
N THR A 191 -11.38 4.63 14.71
CA THR A 191 -11.48 3.98 13.40
C THR A 191 -12.89 3.43 13.17
N VAL A 192 -13.50 2.81 14.19
CA VAL A 192 -14.89 2.29 14.12
C VAL A 192 -15.85 3.44 13.84
N GLU A 193 -15.73 4.56 14.58
CA GLU A 193 -16.61 5.72 14.39
C GLU A 193 -16.41 6.37 13.01
N ALA A 194 -15.16 6.52 12.57
CA ALA A 194 -14.85 7.09 11.25
C ALA A 194 -15.39 6.24 10.09
N LEU A 195 -15.45 4.91 10.26
CA LEU A 195 -15.99 3.98 9.27
C LEU A 195 -17.51 3.79 9.32
N ARG A 196 -18.21 4.41 10.27
CA ARG A 196 -19.67 4.31 10.43
C ARG A 196 -20.42 4.71 9.14
N ALA A 197 -20.03 5.78 8.48
CA ALA A 197 -20.66 6.21 7.23
C ALA A 197 -20.53 5.16 6.12
N ALA A 198 -19.37 4.49 6.03
CA ALA A 198 -19.15 3.42 5.08
C ALA A 198 -20.00 2.17 5.42
N TYR A 199 -20.12 1.83 6.71
CA TYR A 199 -21.00 0.77 7.19
C TYR A 199 -22.46 1.03 6.79
N GLU A 200 -22.98 2.23 7.06
CA GLU A 200 -24.35 2.58 6.69
C GLU A 200 -24.57 2.56 5.16
N ALA A 201 -23.60 3.06 4.40
CA ALA A 201 -23.69 3.09 2.93
C ALA A 201 -23.61 1.70 2.28
N SER A 202 -22.99 0.72 2.96
CA SER A 202 -22.83 -0.64 2.44
C SER A 202 -24.04 -1.56 2.74
N LYS A 203 -24.98 -1.11 3.60
CA LYS A 203 -26.14 -1.94 3.96
C LYS A 203 -27.01 -2.28 2.76
N GLY A 204 -27.30 -3.56 2.61
CA GLY A 204 -28.15 -4.06 1.53
C GLY A 204 -27.42 -4.32 0.21
N GLU A 205 -26.12 -4.03 0.13
CA GLU A 205 -25.30 -4.45 -1.00
C GLU A 205 -25.19 -5.99 -1.03
N SER A 206 -25.06 -6.54 -2.24
CA SER A 206 -24.90 -7.98 -2.42
C SER A 206 -23.45 -8.41 -2.24
N GLY A 207 -23.21 -9.63 -1.72
CA GLY A 207 -21.88 -10.20 -1.55
C GLY A 207 -21.39 -10.18 -0.11
N ASP A 208 -20.09 -10.12 0.08
CA ASP A 208 -19.47 -10.03 1.40
C ASP A 208 -19.68 -8.62 1.99
N PRO A 209 -20.22 -8.49 3.22
CA PRO A 209 -20.55 -7.19 3.79
C PRO A 209 -19.30 -6.34 4.13
N VAL A 210 -18.17 -6.98 4.44
CA VAL A 210 -16.91 -6.28 4.68
C VAL A 210 -16.34 -5.74 3.37
N ASP A 211 -16.40 -6.51 2.29
CA ASP A 211 -15.96 -6.04 0.95
C ASP A 211 -16.85 -4.88 0.47
N ALA A 212 -18.17 -4.95 0.71
CA ALA A 212 -19.07 -3.85 0.42
C ALA A 212 -18.74 -2.59 1.22
N MET A 213 -18.42 -2.73 2.51
CA MET A 213 -18.00 -1.63 3.37
C MET A 213 -16.64 -1.04 2.95
N ILE A 214 -15.68 -1.86 2.52
CA ILE A 214 -14.39 -1.41 1.96
C ILE A 214 -14.63 -0.53 0.74
N LYS A 215 -15.45 -1.01 -0.20
CA LYS A 215 -15.81 -0.26 -1.40
C LYS A 215 -16.52 1.05 -1.06
N ALA A 216 -17.48 1.03 -0.14
CA ALA A 216 -18.20 2.21 0.31
C ALA A 216 -17.24 3.25 0.92
N ASN A 217 -16.26 2.83 1.74
CA ASN A 217 -15.25 3.71 2.31
C ASN A 217 -14.38 4.37 1.22
N VAL A 218 -13.97 3.63 0.20
CA VAL A 218 -13.24 4.18 -0.95
C VAL A 218 -14.08 5.26 -1.66
N LEU A 219 -15.33 4.97 -1.98
CA LEU A 219 -16.23 5.89 -2.69
C LEU A 219 -16.46 7.18 -1.90
N LEU A 220 -16.74 7.08 -0.59
CA LEU A 220 -16.94 8.23 0.29
C LEU A 220 -15.67 9.07 0.42
N THR A 221 -14.52 8.43 0.50
CA THR A 221 -13.22 9.11 0.58
C THR A 221 -12.91 9.85 -0.72
N VAL A 222 -13.13 9.23 -1.88
CA VAL A 222 -12.98 9.88 -3.21
C VAL A 222 -13.87 11.12 -3.29
N GLN A 223 -15.13 11.02 -2.87
CA GLN A 223 -16.03 12.16 -2.85
C GLN A 223 -15.52 13.28 -1.93
N ALA A 224 -15.12 12.95 -0.70
CA ALA A 224 -14.60 13.91 0.27
C ALA A 224 -13.34 14.62 -0.24
N LEU A 225 -12.46 13.91 -0.95
CA LEU A 225 -11.25 14.48 -1.54
C LEU A 225 -11.57 15.40 -2.73
N LYS A 226 -12.52 15.06 -3.58
CA LYS A 226 -12.98 15.94 -4.68
C LYS A 226 -13.59 17.25 -4.18
N GLU A 227 -14.14 17.24 -2.96
CA GLU A 227 -14.75 18.41 -2.29
C GLU A 227 -13.79 19.11 -1.33
N HIS A 228 -12.55 18.58 -1.15
CA HIS A 228 -11.59 19.15 -0.20
C HIS A 228 -11.16 20.56 -0.62
N PRO A 229 -11.10 21.55 0.30
CA PRO A 229 -10.83 22.95 -0.03
C PRO A 229 -9.55 23.21 -0.84
N ASN A 230 -8.51 22.40 -0.63
CA ASN A 230 -7.23 22.53 -1.35
C ASN A 230 -7.21 21.79 -2.69
N LEU A 231 -8.22 20.95 -2.99
CA LEU A 231 -8.24 20.09 -4.17
C LEU A 231 -9.40 20.39 -5.12
N ALA A 232 -10.50 20.94 -4.62
CA ALA A 232 -11.73 21.13 -5.38
C ALA A 232 -11.54 21.99 -6.64
N GLU A 233 -10.69 23.03 -6.57
CA GLU A 233 -10.37 23.89 -7.72
C GLU A 233 -9.53 23.10 -8.75
N LEU A 234 -8.51 22.37 -8.32
CA LEU A 234 -7.68 21.51 -9.20
C LEU A 234 -8.51 20.45 -9.91
N VAL A 235 -9.49 19.85 -9.20
CA VAL A 235 -10.42 18.87 -9.80
C VAL A 235 -11.34 19.56 -10.82
N ALA A 236 -11.87 20.74 -10.51
CA ALA A 236 -12.78 21.45 -11.39
C ALA A 236 -12.09 21.94 -12.68
N ASP A 237 -10.81 22.32 -12.58
CA ASP A 237 -10.01 22.78 -13.72
C ASP A 237 -9.39 21.62 -14.52
N GLY A 238 -9.53 20.38 -14.05
CA GLY A 238 -9.00 19.17 -14.69
C GLY A 238 -7.51 18.97 -14.50
N GLU A 239 -6.91 19.68 -13.54
CA GLU A 239 -5.50 19.54 -13.15
C GLU A 239 -5.25 18.36 -12.22
N LEU A 240 -6.30 17.91 -11.51
CA LEU A 240 -6.27 16.74 -10.63
C LEU A 240 -7.38 15.76 -10.96
N THR A 241 -7.02 14.50 -11.15
CA THR A 241 -7.96 13.39 -11.19
C THR A 241 -7.91 12.60 -9.87
N VAL A 242 -9.07 12.31 -9.29
CA VAL A 242 -9.18 11.48 -8.09
C VAL A 242 -9.90 10.19 -8.46
N VAL A 243 -9.24 9.05 -8.31
CA VAL A 243 -9.76 7.71 -8.60
C VAL A 243 -9.83 6.86 -7.35
N GLY A 244 -10.72 5.87 -7.35
CA GLY A 244 -10.85 4.88 -6.28
C GLY A 244 -10.64 3.47 -6.82
N GLY A 245 -9.80 2.70 -6.14
CA GLY A 245 -9.54 1.29 -6.46
C GLY A 245 -9.63 0.38 -5.24
N VAL A 246 -9.88 -0.91 -5.48
CA VAL A 246 -9.82 -1.95 -4.45
C VAL A 246 -8.86 -3.04 -4.90
N TYR A 247 -7.84 -3.29 -4.08
CA TYR A 247 -6.83 -4.32 -4.30
C TYR A 247 -7.28 -5.67 -3.76
N SER A 248 -7.25 -6.69 -4.60
CA SER A 248 -7.52 -8.08 -4.21
C SER A 248 -6.24 -8.76 -3.72
N LEU A 249 -6.23 -9.18 -2.47
CA LEU A 249 -5.13 -9.98 -1.91
C LEU A 249 -5.04 -11.39 -2.51
N GLU A 250 -6.11 -11.86 -3.15
CA GLU A 250 -6.16 -13.20 -3.73
C GLU A 250 -5.58 -13.23 -5.14
N THR A 251 -5.87 -12.20 -5.94
CA THR A 251 -5.45 -12.15 -7.35
C THR A 251 -4.27 -11.22 -7.61
N GLY A 252 -3.97 -10.30 -6.68
CA GLY A 252 -2.99 -9.25 -6.89
C GLY A 252 -3.49 -8.09 -7.76
N LEU A 253 -4.74 -8.13 -8.20
CA LEU A 253 -5.30 -7.11 -9.10
C LEU A 253 -5.98 -5.97 -8.34
N VAL A 254 -5.88 -4.77 -8.91
CA VAL A 254 -6.65 -3.59 -8.52
C VAL A 254 -7.85 -3.46 -9.45
N THR A 255 -9.04 -3.29 -8.88
CA THR A 255 -10.26 -2.98 -9.62
C THR A 255 -10.65 -1.54 -9.32
N GLU A 256 -10.79 -0.72 -10.35
CA GLU A 256 -11.32 0.64 -10.23
C GLU A 256 -12.80 0.60 -9.83
N VAL A 257 -13.19 1.48 -8.92
CA VAL A 257 -14.56 1.58 -8.38
C VAL A 257 -15.13 3.01 -8.41
N ALA A 258 -14.28 4.03 -8.69
CA ALA A 258 -14.67 5.45 -8.79
C ALA A 258 -13.71 6.25 -9.67
#